data_09252d22b1f43f611fff819b09e3e53c
#
_entry.id   09252d22b1f43f611fff819b09e3e53c
#
_cell.length_a   1.000
_cell.length_b   1.000
_cell.length_c   1.000
_cell.angle_alpha   90.00
_cell.angle_beta   90.00
_cell.angle_gamma   90.00
#
_symmetry.space_group_name_H-M   'P 1'
#
loop_
_entity.id
_entity.type
_entity.pdbx_description
1 polymer ?
#
loop_
_entity_poly.entity_id
_entity_poly.type
_entity_poly.pdbx_seq_one_letter_code
_entity_poly.pdbx_strand_id
1 'polypeptide(L)'
;MFGITRRLGTKAKGTVKVTGRANSVIEENTIFLNRDGIKYKSLRKEYLSPTGIAEIEIECLSEGKVGNAAIGEITTFEIQNSNIYSVINEKEIINGYDKEPNSVLVARAKEKATRPAHSGNIYDYEQWAKQVDGVGKVLVKPLWNGNGTVKVLIANYNNDIADSSLIQKVRERIQSDDGRPVGADVTIESFRAKTINIEVNTILKTGYALSDVKEKIESLLKAVIKTGNATFEKVNKTILSINRLEKAILEIDGVNDNFVKVNNSNSNIEIADDEILVVGTVIINEQ
;
A
#
# COMPACT_ATOMS: atom_id res chain seq x y z
N MET A 1 17.98 25.42 -11.85
CA MET A 1 17.91 24.11 -11.19
C MET A 1 16.49 23.95 -10.64
N PHE A 2 15.77 22.86 -10.95
CA PHE A 2 14.33 22.75 -10.64
C PHE A 2 14.01 22.40 -9.17
N GLY A 3 15.02 22.40 -8.28
CA GLY A 3 14.81 22.12 -6.84
C GLY A 3 14.19 20.72 -6.56
N ILE A 4 14.43 19.75 -7.42
CA ILE A 4 13.94 18.37 -7.24
C ILE A 4 15.05 17.55 -6.62
N THR A 5 14.76 16.99 -5.44
CA THR A 5 15.62 16.02 -4.78
C THR A 5 15.04 14.63 -4.97
N ARG A 6 15.93 13.64 -5.04
CA ARG A 6 15.53 12.22 -5.10
C ARG A 6 14.90 11.80 -3.77
N ARG A 7 13.81 11.05 -3.84
CA ARG A 7 13.25 10.38 -2.65
C ARG A 7 14.20 9.26 -2.23
N LEU A 8 14.63 9.30 -0.98
CA LEU A 8 15.50 8.28 -0.40
C LEU A 8 14.67 7.04 -0.06
N GLY A 9 15.34 5.89 0.03
CA GLY A 9 14.75 4.69 0.58
C GLY A 9 14.48 4.86 2.08
N THR A 10 13.54 4.09 2.60
CA THR A 10 13.22 4.03 4.02
C THR A 10 13.47 2.64 4.56
N LYS A 11 13.88 2.56 5.81
CA LYS A 11 13.99 1.30 6.53
C LYS A 11 12.62 0.90 7.06
N ALA A 12 12.28 -0.37 6.93
CA ALA A 12 11.05 -0.91 7.48
C ALA A 12 11.11 -0.92 9.02
N LYS A 13 10.04 -0.50 9.66
CA LYS A 13 9.87 -0.46 11.11
C LYS A 13 8.60 -1.18 11.51
N GLY A 14 8.64 -1.87 12.63
CA GLY A 14 7.49 -2.57 13.17
C GLY A 14 7.74 -3.06 14.57
N THR A 15 6.94 -4.01 15.02
CA THR A 15 7.07 -4.63 16.33
C THR A 15 7.15 -6.14 16.22
N VAL A 16 7.89 -6.75 17.12
CA VAL A 16 7.91 -8.19 17.34
C VAL A 16 7.51 -8.50 18.77
N LYS A 17 6.73 -9.54 18.93
CA LYS A 17 6.42 -10.13 20.22
C LYS A 17 7.49 -11.15 20.56
N VAL A 18 8.11 -10.97 21.69
CA VAL A 18 9.13 -11.86 22.23
C VAL A 18 8.58 -12.57 23.45
N THR A 19 8.76 -13.90 23.53
CA THR A 19 8.45 -14.69 24.72
C THR A 19 9.72 -15.29 25.31
N GLY A 20 9.79 -15.37 26.64
CA GLY A 20 10.98 -15.86 27.32
C GLY A 20 10.78 -15.96 28.82
N ARG A 21 11.90 -16.10 29.54
CA ARG A 21 11.91 -16.10 31.02
C ARG A 21 11.51 -14.71 31.52
N ALA A 22 10.66 -14.66 32.54
CA ALA A 22 10.24 -13.42 33.20
C ALA A 22 11.42 -12.53 33.58
N ASN A 23 11.28 -11.22 33.39
CA ASN A 23 12.30 -10.20 33.63
C ASN A 23 13.59 -10.35 32.83
N SER A 24 13.63 -11.19 31.80
CA SER A 24 14.76 -11.24 30.87
C SER A 24 14.87 -9.95 30.08
N VAL A 25 16.06 -9.63 29.61
CA VAL A 25 16.39 -8.38 28.94
C VAL A 25 16.62 -8.63 27.46
N ILE A 26 16.05 -7.78 26.62
CA ILE A 26 16.44 -7.58 25.23
C ILE A 26 17.22 -6.28 25.17
N GLU A 27 18.50 -6.38 24.86
CA GLU A 27 19.37 -5.19 24.75
C GLU A 27 19.04 -4.41 23.47
N GLU A 28 19.31 -3.12 23.47
CA GLU A 28 19.28 -2.29 22.27
C GLU A 28 20.22 -2.87 21.20
N ASN A 29 19.83 -2.78 19.92
CA ASN A 29 20.54 -3.36 18.78
C ASN A 29 20.61 -4.91 18.80
N THR A 30 19.75 -5.59 19.55
CA THR A 30 19.56 -7.04 19.40
C THR A 30 19.03 -7.32 17.98
N ILE A 31 19.65 -8.29 17.29
CA ILE A 31 19.33 -8.60 15.89
C ILE A 31 18.33 -9.74 15.82
N PHE A 32 17.23 -9.48 15.12
CA PHE A 32 16.21 -10.43 14.73
C PHE A 32 16.35 -10.74 13.23
N LEU A 33 15.94 -11.93 12.82
CA LEU A 33 16.02 -12.39 11.45
C LEU A 33 14.64 -12.86 10.97
N ASN A 34 14.31 -12.54 9.73
CA ASN A 34 13.22 -13.22 9.05
C ASN A 34 13.71 -14.54 8.42
N ARG A 35 12.79 -15.27 7.78
CA ARG A 35 13.10 -16.57 7.13
C ARG A 35 14.11 -16.44 5.98
N ASP A 36 14.20 -15.28 5.35
CA ASP A 36 15.12 -14.98 4.26
C ASP A 36 16.47 -14.43 4.75
N GLY A 37 16.68 -14.36 6.07
CA GLY A 37 17.92 -13.86 6.66
C GLY A 37 18.02 -12.33 6.70
N ILE A 38 16.94 -11.59 6.44
CA ILE A 38 16.90 -10.13 6.56
C ILE A 38 16.97 -9.75 8.04
N LYS A 39 17.84 -8.78 8.34
CA LYS A 39 18.18 -8.38 9.71
C LYS A 39 17.39 -7.17 10.15
N TYR A 40 16.85 -7.25 11.36
CA TYR A 40 16.16 -6.17 12.07
C TYR A 40 16.83 -5.98 13.42
N LYS A 41 17.01 -4.74 13.86
CA LYS A 41 17.54 -4.43 15.18
C LYS A 41 16.47 -3.89 16.11
N SER A 42 16.53 -4.20 17.39
CA SER A 42 15.74 -3.51 18.41
C SER A 42 16.16 -2.05 18.51
N LEU A 43 15.19 -1.15 18.68
CA LEU A 43 15.45 0.29 18.76
C LEU A 43 15.81 0.76 20.17
N ARG A 44 15.45 -0.03 21.18
CA ARG A 44 15.72 0.27 22.58
C ARG A 44 15.84 -0.99 23.41
N LYS A 45 16.38 -0.85 24.60
CA LYS A 45 16.42 -1.90 25.61
C LYS A 45 15.04 -2.10 26.21
N GLU A 46 14.57 -3.34 26.30
CA GLU A 46 13.27 -3.71 26.86
C GLU A 46 13.38 -4.92 27.78
N TYR A 47 12.47 -4.99 28.75
CA TYR A 47 12.37 -6.09 29.70
C TYR A 47 11.11 -6.91 29.44
N LEU A 48 11.23 -8.23 29.48
CA LEU A 48 10.08 -9.08 29.46
C LEU A 48 9.26 -8.90 30.74
N SER A 49 7.95 -8.87 30.62
CA SER A 49 7.01 -8.77 31.74
C SER A 49 7.18 -9.94 32.73
N PRO A 50 6.58 -9.89 33.92
CA PRO A 50 6.50 -11.03 34.83
C PRO A 50 5.84 -12.28 34.20
N THR A 51 5.05 -12.10 33.13
CA THR A 51 4.47 -13.20 32.33
C THR A 51 5.40 -13.68 31.23
N GLY A 52 6.61 -13.14 31.11
CA GLY A 52 7.61 -13.54 30.12
C GLY A 52 7.32 -13.05 28.70
N ILE A 53 6.59 -11.96 28.52
CA ILE A 53 6.21 -11.41 27.19
C ILE A 53 6.64 -9.94 27.11
N ALA A 54 7.15 -9.54 25.94
CA ALA A 54 7.38 -8.13 25.60
C ALA A 54 7.09 -7.89 24.13
N GLU A 55 6.64 -6.68 23.79
CA GLU A 55 6.55 -6.16 22.43
C GLU A 55 7.75 -5.23 22.20
N ILE A 56 8.58 -5.56 21.22
CA ILE A 56 9.86 -4.90 20.93
C ILE A 56 9.73 -4.14 19.62
N GLU A 57 10.02 -2.85 19.63
CA GLU A 57 10.15 -2.05 18.41
C GLU A 57 11.43 -2.39 17.66
N ILE A 58 11.30 -2.64 16.37
CA ILE A 58 12.41 -3.03 15.50
C ILE A 58 12.48 -2.18 14.24
N GLU A 59 13.69 -2.06 13.70
CA GLU A 59 13.98 -1.41 12.42
C GLU A 59 14.86 -2.32 11.57
N CYS A 60 14.50 -2.49 10.28
CA CYS A 60 15.35 -3.22 9.35
C CYS A 60 16.71 -2.53 9.17
N LEU A 61 17.77 -3.30 9.07
CA LEU A 61 19.10 -2.74 8.81
C LEU A 61 19.23 -2.22 7.39
N SER A 62 18.55 -2.86 6.44
CA SER A 62 18.54 -2.48 5.03
C SER A 62 17.41 -1.52 4.72
N GLU A 63 17.67 -0.55 3.84
CA GLU A 63 16.63 0.28 3.25
C GLU A 63 15.90 -0.48 2.14
N GLY A 64 14.65 -0.09 1.90
CA GLY A 64 13.87 -0.63 0.81
C GLY A 64 12.80 -1.63 1.21
N LYS A 65 12.07 -2.08 0.20
CA LYS A 65 11.01 -3.09 0.34
C LYS A 65 11.53 -4.44 0.85
N VAL A 66 12.81 -4.68 0.71
CA VAL A 66 13.47 -5.90 1.23
C VAL A 66 13.27 -6.06 2.75
N GLY A 67 13.09 -4.94 3.46
CA GLY A 67 12.81 -4.95 4.89
C GLY A 67 11.34 -5.15 5.26
N ASN A 68 10.43 -5.27 4.30
CA ASN A 68 9.04 -5.58 4.59
C ASN A 68 8.89 -7.05 4.93
N ALA A 69 8.00 -7.36 5.86
CA ALA A 69 7.77 -8.72 6.34
C ALA A 69 6.28 -8.98 6.52
N ALA A 70 5.79 -10.11 6.04
CA ALA A 70 4.45 -10.60 6.33
C ALA A 70 4.33 -11.05 7.80
N ILE A 71 3.12 -11.24 8.26
CA ILE A 71 2.86 -11.76 9.61
C ILE A 71 3.57 -13.11 9.79
N GLY A 72 4.31 -13.25 10.89
CA GLY A 72 4.99 -14.50 11.25
C GLY A 72 6.28 -14.80 10.47
N GLU A 73 6.85 -13.85 9.75
CA GLU A 73 8.11 -14.05 9.03
C GLU A 73 9.35 -13.82 9.89
N ILE A 74 9.29 -12.94 10.88
CA ILE A 74 10.43 -12.68 11.78
C ILE A 74 10.35 -13.67 12.94
N THR A 75 11.21 -14.68 12.92
CA THR A 75 11.08 -15.86 13.79
C THR A 75 12.32 -16.24 14.56
N THR A 76 13.47 -15.62 14.28
CA THR A 76 14.75 -16.02 14.89
C THR A 76 15.59 -14.85 15.34
N PHE A 77 16.61 -15.15 16.15
CA PHE A 77 17.64 -14.21 16.61
C PHE A 77 18.97 -14.56 15.95
N GLU A 78 19.80 -13.57 15.65
CA GLU A 78 21.16 -13.80 15.16
C GLU A 78 22.02 -14.47 16.23
N ILE A 79 21.89 -14.02 17.47
CA ILE A 79 22.59 -14.62 18.63
C ILE A 79 21.53 -15.21 19.54
N GLN A 80 21.58 -16.53 19.71
CA GLN A 80 20.65 -17.24 20.58
C GLN A 80 20.82 -16.84 22.04
N ASN A 81 19.72 -16.54 22.71
CA ASN A 81 19.66 -16.26 24.13
C ASN A 81 18.81 -17.34 24.80
N SER A 82 19.42 -18.13 25.69
CA SER A 82 18.74 -19.23 26.39
C SER A 82 17.53 -18.80 27.24
N ASN A 83 17.43 -17.52 27.57
CA ASN A 83 16.31 -16.97 28.33
C ASN A 83 15.13 -16.51 27.40
N ILE A 84 15.32 -16.56 26.09
CA ILE A 84 14.29 -16.17 25.11
C ILE A 84 13.87 -17.41 24.34
N TYR A 85 12.55 -17.66 24.27
CA TYR A 85 11.98 -18.88 23.72
C TYR A 85 11.50 -18.70 22.29
N SER A 86 10.88 -17.56 21.97
CA SER A 86 10.39 -17.29 20.62
C SER A 86 10.31 -15.80 20.32
N VAL A 87 10.31 -15.50 19.04
CA VAL A 87 10.01 -14.17 18.49
C VAL A 87 9.07 -14.32 17.30
N ILE A 88 8.12 -13.40 17.17
CA ILE A 88 7.19 -13.37 16.03
C ILE A 88 6.69 -11.94 15.81
N ASN A 89 6.55 -11.52 14.56
CA ASN A 89 5.80 -10.32 14.23
C ASN A 89 4.31 -10.68 14.05
N GLU A 90 3.47 -10.15 14.92
CA GLU A 90 2.00 -10.36 14.86
C GLU A 90 1.30 -9.45 13.84
N LYS A 91 2.01 -8.42 13.35
CA LYS A 91 1.53 -7.50 12.32
C LYS A 91 2.47 -7.50 11.13
N GLU A 92 1.93 -7.24 9.95
CA GLU A 92 2.75 -7.01 8.77
C GLU A 92 3.57 -5.72 8.88
N ILE A 93 4.75 -5.72 8.29
CA ILE A 93 5.65 -4.57 8.20
C ILE A 93 5.76 -4.20 6.71
N ILE A 94 5.21 -3.05 6.31
CA ILE A 94 5.07 -2.66 4.89
C ILE A 94 5.58 -1.23 4.60
N ASN A 95 6.30 -0.62 5.54
CA ASN A 95 6.75 0.78 5.47
C ASN A 95 8.20 0.98 5.01
N GLY A 96 8.84 -0.10 4.55
CA GLY A 96 10.11 -0.05 3.82
C GLY A 96 9.89 0.31 2.36
N TYR A 97 10.53 1.37 1.88
CA TYR A 97 10.43 1.83 0.49
C TYR A 97 11.79 1.92 -0.17
N ASP A 98 11.84 1.52 -1.43
CA ASP A 98 13.06 1.62 -2.21
C ASP A 98 13.38 3.08 -2.55
N LYS A 99 14.66 3.36 -2.73
CA LYS A 99 15.13 4.63 -3.28
C LYS A 99 14.49 4.85 -4.65
N GLU A 100 14.04 6.07 -4.89
CA GLU A 100 13.41 6.45 -6.15
C GLU A 100 14.29 6.10 -7.37
N PRO A 101 13.77 5.31 -8.34
CA PRO A 101 14.50 5.00 -9.57
C PRO A 101 14.79 6.25 -10.41
N ASN A 102 15.86 6.21 -11.22
CA ASN A 102 16.20 7.32 -12.11
C ASN A 102 15.08 7.68 -13.08
N SER A 103 14.37 6.70 -13.61
CA SER A 103 13.24 6.90 -14.53
C SER A 103 12.11 7.73 -13.88
N VAL A 104 11.79 7.44 -12.61
CA VAL A 104 10.75 8.16 -11.85
C VAL A 104 11.20 9.57 -11.53
N LEU A 105 12.45 9.74 -11.08
CA LEU A 105 13.03 11.06 -10.83
C LEU A 105 13.02 11.95 -12.10
N VAL A 106 13.42 11.38 -13.24
CA VAL A 106 13.41 12.10 -14.54
C VAL A 106 11.98 12.44 -14.96
N ALA A 107 11.03 11.53 -14.79
CA ALA A 107 9.62 11.78 -15.08
C ALA A 107 9.08 12.94 -14.23
N ARG A 108 9.36 12.97 -12.91
CA ARG A 108 9.00 14.08 -12.02
C ARG A 108 9.67 15.40 -12.43
N ALA A 109 10.95 15.35 -12.82
CA ALA A 109 11.65 16.52 -13.28
C ALA A 109 11.03 17.08 -14.58
N LYS A 110 10.68 16.19 -15.51
CA LYS A 110 10.00 16.57 -16.75
C LYS A 110 8.60 17.11 -16.48
N GLU A 111 7.82 16.46 -15.62
CA GLU A 111 6.48 16.93 -15.21
C GLU A 111 6.57 18.36 -14.63
N LYS A 112 7.49 18.60 -13.69
CA LYS A 112 7.69 19.94 -13.12
C LYS A 112 8.13 21.00 -14.14
N ALA A 113 8.91 20.60 -15.13
CA ALA A 113 9.35 21.51 -16.20
C ALA A 113 8.24 21.83 -17.22
N THR A 114 7.39 20.86 -17.54
CA THR A 114 6.33 20.98 -18.55
C THR A 114 5.00 21.48 -17.99
N ARG A 115 4.81 21.35 -16.67
CA ARG A 115 3.60 21.77 -15.95
C ARG A 115 3.99 22.66 -14.78
N PRO A 116 4.49 23.90 -15.04
CA PRO A 116 4.85 24.79 -13.95
C PRO A 116 3.61 25.10 -13.12
N ALA A 117 3.72 24.88 -11.83
CA ALA A 117 2.71 25.28 -10.86
C ALA A 117 2.71 26.82 -10.78
N HIS A 118 1.60 27.44 -11.15
CA HIS A 118 1.41 28.90 -11.10
C HIS A 118 -0.02 29.25 -10.71
N SER A 119 -0.15 29.96 -9.60
CA SER A 119 -1.38 30.67 -9.22
C SER A 119 -2.60 29.80 -8.87
N GLY A 120 -2.40 28.58 -8.35
CA GLY A 120 -3.51 27.75 -7.84
C GLY A 120 -4.29 27.03 -8.93
N ASN A 121 -3.61 26.55 -9.96
CA ASN A 121 -4.20 25.67 -10.95
C ASN A 121 -4.33 24.22 -10.42
N ILE A 122 -4.99 23.33 -11.17
CA ILE A 122 -5.19 21.91 -10.82
C ILE A 122 -3.86 21.23 -10.44
N TYR A 123 -2.79 21.53 -11.16
CA TYR A 123 -1.47 20.94 -10.94
C TYR A 123 -0.81 21.37 -9.62
N ASP A 124 -1.10 22.59 -9.16
CA ASP A 124 -0.63 23.07 -7.85
C ASP A 124 -1.22 22.21 -6.74
N TYR A 125 -2.53 22.01 -6.74
CA TYR A 125 -3.22 21.17 -5.74
C TYR A 125 -2.74 19.73 -5.79
N GLU A 126 -2.54 19.17 -7.01
CA GLU A 126 -1.97 17.83 -7.16
C GLU A 126 -0.56 17.75 -6.56
N GLN A 127 0.30 18.75 -6.81
CA GLN A 127 1.67 18.78 -6.28
C GLN A 127 1.69 18.94 -4.76
N TRP A 128 0.91 19.86 -4.20
CA TRP A 128 0.85 20.05 -2.75
C TRP A 128 0.35 18.78 -2.03
N ALA A 129 -0.68 18.13 -2.55
CA ALA A 129 -1.13 16.87 -2.00
C ALA A 129 -0.06 15.77 -2.08
N LYS A 130 0.62 15.65 -3.22
CA LYS A 130 1.70 14.65 -3.43
C LYS A 130 2.99 14.94 -2.64
N GLN A 131 3.16 16.14 -2.06
CA GLN A 131 4.27 16.43 -1.15
C GLN A 131 4.09 15.77 0.22
N VAL A 132 2.88 15.41 0.58
CA VAL A 132 2.59 14.73 1.85
C VAL A 132 2.94 13.26 1.72
N ASP A 133 3.79 12.78 2.63
CA ASP A 133 4.15 11.36 2.68
C ASP A 133 2.91 10.51 2.97
N GLY A 134 2.76 9.45 2.19
CA GLY A 134 1.60 8.57 2.28
C GLY A 134 0.57 8.78 1.16
N VAL A 135 0.63 9.87 0.40
CA VAL A 135 -0.27 10.14 -0.72
C VAL A 135 0.21 9.42 -1.97
N GLY A 136 -0.63 8.56 -2.53
CA GLY A 136 -0.40 7.84 -3.79
C GLY A 136 -1.06 8.55 -4.98
N LYS A 137 -2.40 8.45 -5.06
CA LYS A 137 -3.19 9.04 -6.15
C LYS A 137 -3.86 10.33 -5.71
N VAL A 138 -3.95 11.30 -6.62
CA VAL A 138 -4.64 12.57 -6.40
C VAL A 138 -5.54 12.87 -7.60
N LEU A 139 -6.75 13.35 -7.35
CA LEU A 139 -7.65 13.92 -8.35
C LEU A 139 -8.19 15.26 -7.84
N VAL A 140 -8.04 16.29 -8.65
CA VAL A 140 -8.55 17.62 -8.34
C VAL A 140 -9.77 17.93 -9.20
N LYS A 141 -10.88 18.28 -8.55
CA LYS A 141 -12.14 18.71 -9.19
C LYS A 141 -12.38 20.19 -8.91
N PRO A 142 -12.10 21.09 -9.87
CA PRO A 142 -12.42 22.50 -9.71
C PRO A 142 -13.93 22.72 -9.79
N LEU A 143 -14.42 23.77 -9.13
CA LEU A 143 -15.81 24.25 -9.17
C LEU A 143 -16.86 23.17 -8.80
N TRP A 144 -16.48 22.18 -8.00
CA TRP A 144 -17.31 21.01 -7.68
C TRP A 144 -18.61 21.38 -6.93
N ASN A 145 -18.60 22.50 -6.21
CA ASN A 145 -19.76 23.02 -5.47
C ASN A 145 -19.92 24.53 -5.69
N GLY A 146 -19.71 24.99 -6.93
CA GLY A 146 -19.83 26.40 -7.32
C GLY A 146 -18.50 27.16 -7.36
N ASN A 147 -18.60 28.46 -7.60
CA ASN A 147 -17.44 29.33 -7.80
C ASN A 147 -16.51 29.36 -6.58
N GLY A 148 -15.21 29.33 -6.83
CA GLY A 148 -14.16 29.35 -5.80
C GLY A 148 -13.92 28.04 -5.06
N THR A 149 -14.71 27.01 -5.34
CA THR A 149 -14.55 25.71 -4.67
C THR A 149 -13.62 24.76 -5.41
N VAL A 150 -12.81 24.02 -4.68
CA VAL A 150 -11.90 22.99 -5.20
C VAL A 150 -12.03 21.74 -4.32
N LYS A 151 -12.30 20.60 -4.93
CA LYS A 151 -12.21 19.30 -4.23
C LYS A 151 -10.93 18.57 -4.62
N VAL A 152 -10.21 18.11 -3.62
CA VAL A 152 -9.00 17.28 -3.77
C VAL A 152 -9.29 15.90 -3.21
N LEU A 153 -9.37 14.91 -4.08
CA LEU A 153 -9.52 13.51 -3.69
C LEU A 153 -8.15 12.85 -3.64
N ILE A 154 -7.88 12.14 -2.56
CA ILE A 154 -6.61 11.45 -2.34
C ILE A 154 -6.81 9.96 -2.07
N ALA A 155 -5.87 9.15 -2.53
CA ALA A 155 -5.69 7.77 -2.11
C ALA A 155 -4.32 7.62 -1.45
N ASN A 156 -4.18 6.60 -0.60
CA ASN A 156 -2.91 6.32 0.04
C ASN A 156 -1.87 5.74 -0.94
N TYR A 157 -0.65 5.50 -0.49
CA TYR A 157 0.45 4.92 -1.29
C TYR A 157 0.10 3.58 -1.94
N ASN A 158 -0.80 2.83 -1.33
CA ASN A 158 -1.27 1.56 -1.86
C ASN A 158 -2.38 1.71 -2.90
N ASN A 159 -2.74 2.95 -3.28
CA ASN A 159 -3.90 3.28 -4.10
C ASN A 159 -5.22 2.75 -3.50
N ASP A 160 -5.31 2.79 -2.19
CA ASP A 160 -6.47 2.44 -1.39
C ASP A 160 -7.05 3.68 -0.70
N ILE A 161 -8.15 3.53 0.02
CA ILE A 161 -8.81 4.61 0.75
C ILE A 161 -7.84 5.31 1.70
N ALA A 162 -7.81 6.64 1.64
CA ALA A 162 -7.04 7.45 2.57
C ALA A 162 -7.74 7.52 3.93
N ASP A 163 -6.99 7.33 4.99
CA ASP A 163 -7.50 7.50 6.35
C ASP A 163 -7.64 8.98 6.76
N SER A 164 -8.30 9.23 7.87
CA SER A 164 -8.52 10.59 8.39
C SER A 164 -7.22 11.32 8.71
N SER A 165 -6.18 10.62 9.15
CA SER A 165 -4.88 11.20 9.48
C SER A 165 -4.18 11.72 8.22
N LEU A 166 -4.19 10.94 7.13
CA LEU A 166 -3.62 11.35 5.85
C LEU A 166 -4.39 12.53 5.26
N ILE A 167 -5.73 12.51 5.31
CA ILE A 167 -6.57 13.62 4.86
C ILE A 167 -6.23 14.90 5.63
N GLN A 168 -6.05 14.82 6.94
CA GLN A 168 -5.71 15.96 7.78
C GLN A 168 -4.33 16.54 7.42
N LYS A 169 -3.31 15.70 7.24
CA LYS A 169 -1.96 16.15 6.81
C LYS A 169 -2.00 16.87 5.46
N VAL A 170 -2.78 16.36 4.50
CA VAL A 170 -2.93 17.02 3.19
C VAL A 170 -3.67 18.35 3.33
N ARG A 171 -4.68 18.41 4.21
CA ARG A 171 -5.39 19.65 4.52
C ARG A 171 -4.45 20.71 5.08
N GLU A 172 -3.65 20.36 6.07
CA GLU A 172 -2.66 21.26 6.68
C GLU A 172 -1.64 21.76 5.64
N ARG A 173 -1.16 20.87 4.76
CA ARG A 173 -0.22 21.24 3.70
C ARG A 173 -0.84 22.20 2.67
N ILE A 174 -2.07 21.98 2.25
CA ILE A 174 -2.75 22.83 1.25
C ILE A 174 -3.20 24.16 1.86
N GLN A 175 -3.58 24.16 3.14
CA GLN A 175 -4.03 25.38 3.85
C GLN A 175 -2.89 26.19 4.44
N SER A 176 -1.63 25.76 4.31
CA SER A 176 -0.47 26.56 4.75
C SER A 176 -0.36 27.88 3.99
N ASP A 177 0.34 28.84 4.57
CA ASP A 177 0.47 30.22 4.03
C ASP A 177 1.04 30.28 2.60
N ASP A 178 1.88 29.30 2.25
CA ASP A 178 2.47 29.13 0.91
C ASP A 178 1.70 28.14 0.02
N GLY A 179 0.52 27.72 0.47
CA GLY A 179 -0.33 26.75 -0.22
C GLY A 179 -1.36 27.39 -1.16
N ARG A 180 -2.64 27.23 -0.84
CA ARG A 180 -3.77 27.64 -1.69
C ARG A 180 -3.85 29.15 -1.93
N PRO A 181 -4.38 29.60 -3.11
CA PRO A 181 -4.72 30.99 -3.34
C PRO A 181 -5.71 31.55 -2.33
N VAL A 182 -5.59 32.82 -2.04
CA VAL A 182 -6.54 33.56 -1.19
C VAL A 182 -7.96 33.46 -1.78
N GLY A 183 -8.94 33.07 -0.98
CA GLY A 183 -10.33 32.95 -1.40
C GLY A 183 -10.72 31.59 -2.01
N ALA A 184 -9.80 30.64 -2.16
CA ALA A 184 -10.17 29.28 -2.56
C ALA A 184 -10.76 28.49 -1.36
N ASP A 185 -11.94 27.92 -1.55
CA ASP A 185 -12.55 26.96 -0.61
C ASP A 185 -12.17 25.54 -1.03
N VAL A 186 -11.30 24.90 -0.23
CA VAL A 186 -10.71 23.61 -0.56
C VAL A 186 -11.24 22.50 0.35
N THR A 187 -11.95 21.56 -0.26
CA THR A 187 -12.41 20.33 0.38
C THR A 187 -11.45 19.19 0.07
N ILE A 188 -10.99 18.48 1.09
CA ILE A 188 -10.10 17.32 0.94
C ILE A 188 -10.80 16.09 1.48
N GLU A 189 -10.91 15.07 0.62
CA GLU A 189 -11.59 13.82 0.94
C GLU A 189 -10.81 12.62 0.36
N SER A 190 -11.12 11.42 0.82
CA SER A 190 -10.68 10.20 0.17
C SER A 190 -11.51 9.94 -1.09
N PHE A 191 -10.96 9.17 -2.03
CA PHE A 191 -11.78 8.52 -3.05
C PHE A 191 -12.88 7.69 -2.39
N ARG A 192 -14.00 7.50 -3.08
CA ARG A 192 -15.07 6.61 -2.64
C ARG A 192 -14.68 5.16 -2.91
N ALA A 193 -14.92 4.30 -1.93
CA ALA A 193 -14.72 2.86 -2.10
C ALA A 193 -15.84 2.27 -2.96
N LYS A 194 -15.48 1.60 -4.05
CA LYS A 194 -16.38 0.71 -4.78
C LYS A 194 -16.00 -0.72 -4.47
N THR A 195 -16.71 -1.32 -3.52
CA THR A 195 -16.44 -2.71 -3.10
C THR A 195 -16.85 -3.67 -4.20
N ILE A 196 -15.96 -4.60 -4.53
CA ILE A 196 -16.20 -5.68 -5.49
C ILE A 196 -16.03 -7.03 -4.79
N ASN A 197 -17.05 -7.87 -4.91
CA ASN A 197 -17.01 -9.27 -4.50
C ASN A 197 -16.73 -10.12 -5.74
N ILE A 198 -15.75 -11.00 -5.63
CA ILE A 198 -15.25 -11.78 -6.77
C ILE A 198 -15.51 -13.24 -6.50
N GLU A 199 -16.18 -13.90 -7.43
CA GLU A 199 -16.34 -15.34 -7.46
C GLU A 199 -15.56 -15.90 -8.65
N VAL A 200 -14.66 -16.83 -8.39
CA VAL A 200 -13.85 -17.54 -9.38
C VAL A 200 -14.24 -19.00 -9.34
N ASN A 201 -14.70 -19.54 -10.46
CA ASN A 201 -14.87 -20.97 -10.66
C ASN A 201 -13.74 -21.43 -11.57
N THR A 202 -12.87 -22.31 -11.05
CA THR A 202 -11.64 -22.72 -11.74
C THR A 202 -11.64 -24.21 -12.05
N ILE A 203 -11.14 -24.57 -13.22
CA ILE A 203 -10.82 -25.95 -13.63
C ILE A 203 -9.31 -26.13 -13.46
N LEU A 204 -8.91 -27.12 -12.69
CA LEU A 204 -7.51 -27.38 -12.39
C LEU A 204 -6.88 -28.33 -13.40
N LYS A 205 -5.58 -28.21 -13.60
CA LYS A 205 -4.76 -29.18 -14.32
C LYS A 205 -4.63 -30.45 -13.49
N THR A 206 -4.49 -31.58 -14.17
CA THR A 206 -4.28 -32.90 -13.50
C THR A 206 -3.08 -32.84 -12.55
N GLY A 207 -3.29 -33.23 -11.31
CA GLY A 207 -2.25 -33.28 -10.28
C GLY A 207 -2.19 -32.04 -9.37
N TYR A 208 -3.07 -31.04 -9.57
CA TYR A 208 -3.19 -29.87 -8.68
C TYR A 208 -4.47 -29.97 -7.84
N ALA A 209 -4.42 -29.42 -6.64
CA ALA A 209 -5.57 -29.24 -5.78
C ALA A 209 -5.93 -27.76 -5.63
N LEU A 210 -7.17 -27.46 -5.27
CA LEU A 210 -7.62 -26.09 -5.07
C LEU A 210 -6.77 -25.33 -4.03
N SER A 211 -6.30 -26.02 -2.99
CA SER A 211 -5.38 -25.47 -1.98
C SER A 211 -4.10 -24.87 -2.57
N ASP A 212 -3.60 -25.45 -3.68
CA ASP A 212 -2.29 -25.09 -4.26
C ASP A 212 -2.35 -23.78 -5.06
N VAL A 213 -3.54 -23.41 -5.51
CA VAL A 213 -3.78 -22.23 -6.37
C VAL A 213 -4.56 -21.12 -5.70
N LYS A 214 -5.34 -21.43 -4.65
CA LYS A 214 -6.26 -20.49 -4.00
C LYS A 214 -5.58 -19.22 -3.52
N GLU A 215 -4.52 -19.31 -2.73
CA GLU A 215 -3.79 -18.16 -2.21
C GLU A 215 -3.14 -17.35 -3.33
N LYS A 216 -2.66 -18.03 -4.40
CA LYS A 216 -2.08 -17.37 -5.56
C LYS A 216 -3.12 -16.55 -6.33
N ILE A 217 -4.33 -17.11 -6.52
CA ILE A 217 -5.44 -16.41 -7.17
C ILE A 217 -5.85 -15.19 -6.35
N GLU A 218 -6.05 -15.33 -5.03
CA GLU A 218 -6.42 -14.21 -4.16
C GLU A 218 -5.38 -13.08 -4.20
N SER A 219 -4.10 -13.43 -4.09
CA SER A 219 -2.99 -12.47 -4.12
C SER A 219 -2.90 -11.77 -5.48
N LEU A 220 -3.05 -12.51 -6.57
CA LEU A 220 -3.05 -11.97 -7.93
C LEU A 220 -4.20 -10.98 -8.14
N LEU A 221 -5.43 -11.35 -7.76
CA LEU A 221 -6.60 -10.49 -7.90
C LEU A 221 -6.43 -9.18 -7.14
N LYS A 222 -5.95 -9.23 -5.90
CA LYS A 222 -5.63 -8.04 -5.10
C LYS A 222 -4.58 -7.17 -5.79
N ALA A 223 -3.53 -7.78 -6.33
CA ALA A 223 -2.47 -7.05 -7.04
C ALA A 223 -2.95 -6.40 -8.34
N VAL A 224 -3.75 -7.11 -9.15
CA VAL A 224 -4.31 -6.59 -10.40
C VAL A 224 -5.23 -5.40 -10.14
N ILE A 225 -6.10 -5.48 -9.13
CA ILE A 225 -7.01 -4.40 -8.76
C ILE A 225 -6.24 -3.19 -8.23
N LYS A 226 -5.24 -3.41 -7.36
CA LYS A 226 -4.38 -2.36 -6.82
C LYS A 226 -3.60 -1.64 -7.94
N THR A 227 -3.06 -2.39 -8.89
CA THR A 227 -2.39 -1.83 -10.08
C THR A 227 -3.38 -1.06 -10.95
N GLY A 228 -4.59 -1.59 -11.14
CA GLY A 228 -5.68 -0.88 -11.80
C GLY A 228 -5.95 0.47 -11.15
N ASN A 229 -6.13 0.53 -9.85
CA ASN A 229 -6.37 1.79 -9.12
C ASN A 229 -5.25 2.83 -9.34
N ALA A 230 -3.99 2.39 -9.55
CA ALA A 230 -2.84 3.26 -9.81
C ALA A 230 -2.84 3.84 -11.24
N THR A 231 -3.32 3.07 -12.22
CA THR A 231 -3.16 3.37 -13.66
C THR A 231 -4.36 4.11 -14.27
N PHE A 232 -5.38 4.43 -13.49
CA PHE A 232 -6.54 5.19 -13.95
C PHE A 232 -6.13 6.59 -14.41
N GLU A 233 -5.66 6.68 -15.64
CA GLU A 233 -5.47 7.96 -16.31
C GLU A 233 -6.83 8.56 -16.70
N LYS A 234 -6.86 9.89 -16.86
CA LYS A 234 -8.02 10.76 -17.16
C LYS A 234 -8.79 10.43 -18.46
N VAL A 235 -9.03 9.18 -18.77
CA VAL A 235 -9.84 8.78 -19.91
C VAL A 235 -11.26 8.48 -19.44
N ASN A 236 -12.22 9.04 -20.10
CA ASN A 236 -13.63 9.25 -19.80
C ASN A 236 -14.47 8.14 -19.15
N LYS A 237 -13.99 6.96 -18.91
CA LYS A 237 -14.56 5.90 -18.07
C LYS A 237 -13.51 4.82 -17.87
N THR A 238 -13.25 4.50 -16.64
CA THR A 238 -12.42 3.35 -16.33
C THR A 238 -13.29 2.11 -16.20
N ILE A 239 -12.84 1.01 -16.78
CA ILE A 239 -13.59 -0.24 -16.79
C ILE A 239 -12.69 -1.34 -16.20
N LEU A 240 -13.17 -2.01 -15.16
CA LEU A 240 -12.61 -3.30 -14.77
C LEU A 240 -13.12 -4.36 -15.73
N SER A 241 -12.24 -4.88 -16.56
CA SER A 241 -12.58 -5.94 -17.51
C SER A 241 -12.47 -7.31 -16.86
N ILE A 242 -13.55 -8.09 -16.90
CA ILE A 242 -13.55 -9.48 -16.41
C ILE A 242 -12.56 -10.33 -17.17
N ASN A 243 -12.49 -10.20 -18.49
CA ASN A 243 -11.55 -10.96 -19.32
C ASN A 243 -10.08 -10.71 -18.93
N ARG A 244 -9.75 -9.53 -18.39
CA ARG A 244 -8.38 -9.28 -17.85
C ARG A 244 -8.12 -10.05 -16.57
N LEU A 245 -9.13 -10.20 -15.71
CA LEU A 245 -9.02 -11.00 -14.50
C LEU A 245 -8.88 -12.48 -14.87
N GLU A 246 -9.72 -12.98 -15.77
CA GLU A 246 -9.68 -14.35 -16.26
C GLU A 246 -8.32 -14.69 -16.90
N LYS A 247 -7.84 -13.81 -17.78
CA LYS A 247 -6.53 -13.97 -18.40
C LYS A 247 -5.40 -14.02 -17.35
N ALA A 248 -5.43 -13.13 -16.36
CA ALA A 248 -4.41 -13.12 -15.31
C ALA A 248 -4.42 -14.40 -14.47
N ILE A 249 -5.62 -14.96 -14.17
CA ILE A 249 -5.77 -16.20 -13.45
C ILE A 249 -5.24 -17.41 -14.26
N LEU A 250 -5.45 -17.42 -15.59
CA LEU A 250 -4.93 -18.46 -16.48
C LEU A 250 -3.39 -18.53 -16.51
N GLU A 251 -2.69 -17.46 -16.16
CA GLU A 251 -1.24 -17.43 -16.06
C GLU A 251 -0.70 -18.15 -14.81
N ILE A 252 -1.59 -18.50 -13.84
CA ILE A 252 -1.21 -19.25 -12.65
C ILE A 252 -1.01 -20.72 -12.99
N ASP A 253 0.19 -21.22 -12.66
CA ASP A 253 0.45 -22.66 -12.85
C ASP A 253 -0.49 -23.50 -11.97
N GLY A 254 -1.11 -24.52 -12.58
CA GLY A 254 -2.15 -25.34 -11.96
C GLY A 254 -3.57 -25.01 -12.40
N VAL A 255 -3.82 -23.85 -13.01
CA VAL A 255 -5.12 -23.47 -13.57
C VAL A 255 -5.17 -23.89 -15.04
N ASN A 256 -6.22 -24.63 -15.42
CA ASN A 256 -6.48 -25.02 -16.82
C ASN A 256 -7.49 -24.06 -17.48
N ASP A 257 -8.55 -23.71 -16.76
CA ASP A 257 -9.57 -22.75 -17.19
C ASP A 257 -10.22 -22.06 -16.00
N ASN A 258 -10.84 -20.90 -16.21
CA ASN A 258 -11.56 -20.22 -15.15
C ASN A 258 -12.70 -19.36 -15.69
N PHE A 259 -13.67 -19.11 -14.82
CA PHE A 259 -14.78 -18.20 -15.08
C PHE A 259 -14.94 -17.27 -13.87
N VAL A 260 -14.95 -15.96 -14.14
CA VAL A 260 -14.99 -14.93 -13.10
C VAL A 260 -16.32 -14.19 -13.12
N LYS A 261 -16.95 -14.06 -11.94
CA LYS A 261 -18.05 -13.13 -11.69
C LYS A 261 -17.62 -12.05 -10.71
N VAL A 262 -18.04 -10.83 -10.97
CA VAL A 262 -17.88 -9.71 -10.06
C VAL A 262 -19.26 -9.19 -9.68
N ASN A 263 -19.54 -9.11 -8.38
CA ASN A 263 -20.86 -8.75 -7.84
C ASN A 263 -22.01 -9.56 -8.50
N ASN A 264 -21.82 -10.87 -8.62
CA ASN A 264 -22.75 -11.84 -9.23
C ASN A 264 -23.03 -11.60 -10.72
N SER A 265 -22.20 -10.83 -11.41
CA SER A 265 -22.31 -10.55 -12.85
C SER A 265 -21.02 -10.90 -13.57
N ASN A 266 -21.13 -11.33 -14.82
CA ASN A 266 -20.02 -11.54 -15.74
C ASN A 266 -19.79 -10.32 -16.67
N SER A 267 -20.36 -9.17 -16.32
CA SER A 267 -20.21 -7.92 -17.07
C SER A 267 -19.10 -7.07 -16.50
N ASN A 268 -18.41 -6.33 -17.36
CA ASN A 268 -17.40 -5.37 -16.95
C ASN A 268 -17.97 -4.32 -16.00
N ILE A 269 -17.16 -3.87 -15.04
CA ILE A 269 -17.56 -2.89 -14.03
C ILE A 269 -17.04 -1.50 -14.43
N GLU A 270 -17.95 -0.55 -14.62
CA GLU A 270 -17.59 0.86 -14.78
C GLU A 270 -17.20 1.46 -13.42
N ILE A 271 -16.15 2.28 -13.42
CA ILE A 271 -15.61 2.94 -12.23
C ILE A 271 -15.67 4.44 -12.48
N ALA A 272 -16.32 5.19 -11.60
CA ALA A 272 -16.35 6.64 -11.67
C ALA A 272 -14.96 7.23 -11.37
N ASP A 273 -14.72 8.48 -11.81
CA ASP A 273 -13.43 9.14 -11.64
C ASP A 273 -13.07 9.41 -10.16
N ASP A 274 -14.07 9.48 -9.29
CA ASP A 274 -13.94 9.65 -7.84
C ASP A 274 -14.01 8.34 -7.04
N GLU A 275 -14.02 7.19 -7.73
CA GLU A 275 -14.04 5.87 -7.11
C GLU A 275 -12.70 5.16 -7.22
N ILE A 276 -12.42 4.29 -6.26
CA ILE A 276 -11.39 3.26 -6.34
C ILE A 276 -11.99 1.91 -5.94
N LEU A 277 -11.50 0.85 -6.58
CA LEU A 277 -11.95 -0.50 -6.28
C LEU A 277 -11.34 -1.01 -4.98
N VAL A 278 -12.19 -1.57 -4.13
CA VAL A 278 -11.79 -2.26 -2.91
C VAL A 278 -12.27 -3.70 -3.00
N VAL A 279 -11.36 -4.63 -2.82
CA VAL A 279 -11.70 -6.06 -2.82
C VAL A 279 -12.47 -6.38 -1.55
N GLY A 280 -13.68 -6.86 -1.73
CA GLY A 280 -14.51 -7.41 -0.66
C GLY A 280 -14.24 -8.92 -0.47
N THR A 281 -15.27 -9.73 -0.59
CA THR A 281 -15.15 -11.18 -0.49
C THR A 281 -14.61 -11.78 -1.79
N VAL A 282 -13.66 -12.70 -1.68
CA VAL A 282 -13.18 -13.54 -2.79
C VAL A 282 -13.58 -14.98 -2.49
N ILE A 283 -14.38 -15.56 -3.36
CA ILE A 283 -14.79 -16.97 -3.29
C ILE A 283 -14.17 -17.70 -4.47
N ILE A 284 -13.47 -18.79 -4.20
CA ILE A 284 -12.82 -19.60 -5.23
C ILE A 284 -13.32 -21.02 -5.09
N ASN A 285 -13.92 -21.51 -6.16
CA ASN A 285 -14.51 -22.84 -6.26
C ASN A 285 -13.78 -23.65 -7.32
N GLU A 286 -13.66 -24.94 -7.12
CA GLU A 286 -13.26 -25.92 -8.13
C GLU A 286 -14.51 -26.40 -8.87
N GLN A 287 -14.43 -26.50 -10.20
CA GLN A 287 -15.49 -26.94 -11.10
C GLN A 287 -15.16 -28.27 -11.73
#